data_2abdcb450f411ed8391d8dfc103f8afa
#
_entry.id   2abdcb450f411ed8391d8dfc103f8afa
#
_cell.length_a   1.000
_cell.length_b   1.000
_cell.length_c   1.000
_cell.angle_alpha   90.00
_cell.angle_beta   90.00
_cell.angle_gamma   90.00
#
_symmetry.space_group_name_H-M   'P 1'
#
loop_
_entity.id
_entity.type
_entity.pdbx_description
1 polymer ?
#
loop_
_entity_poly.entity_id
_entity_poly.type
_entity_poly.pdbx_seq_one_letter_code
_entity_poly.pdbx_strand_id
1 'polypeptide(L)'
;FPDDVRHDYDGNPCSHRKAHNIYGMQMARATYQGLKRFAYPKRPFVITRAAYSGTQRYTSTWTGDNVATWEHLWIANIQAQRMAMSGFSFAGSDIGGFAEQPQGELYARWIQLGVFHPFCRVHSSGDHGDQEPWSFDRSITDVVKKFIELRYTLLPYLYTAFWKYIDEGTPLIKPLVLFDQEDHQTHYRTDEFIYGDKILVCPINEPNAKGRRMY
;
A
#
# COMPACT_ATOMS: atom_id res chain seq x y z
N PHE A 1 25.51 -0.67 -5.32
CA PHE A 1 26.80 -0.01 -5.07
C PHE A 1 27.78 -1.02 -4.52
N PRO A 2 29.10 -0.90 -4.86
CA PRO A 2 30.14 -1.69 -4.21
C PRO A 2 30.20 -1.41 -2.71
N ASP A 3 30.58 -2.42 -1.93
CA ASP A 3 30.60 -2.35 -0.46
C ASP A 3 31.57 -1.32 0.11
N ASP A 4 32.61 -0.98 -0.63
CA ASP A 4 33.68 -0.05 -0.25
C ASP A 4 33.41 1.42 -0.57
N VAL A 5 32.31 1.72 -1.31
CA VAL A 5 31.87 3.10 -1.55
C VAL A 5 31.71 3.84 -0.24
N ARG A 6 32.28 5.05 -0.17
CA ARG A 6 32.28 5.85 1.06
C ARG A 6 31.05 6.75 1.13
N HIS A 7 30.48 6.85 2.29
CA HIS A 7 29.37 7.75 2.64
C HIS A 7 29.78 8.64 3.81
N ASP A 8 29.29 9.88 3.82
CA ASP A 8 29.50 10.80 4.93
C ASP A 8 28.80 10.34 6.23
N TYR A 9 27.62 9.74 6.11
CA TYR A 9 26.85 9.17 7.22
C TYR A 9 26.61 10.16 8.37
N ASP A 10 26.10 11.37 8.03
CA ASP A 10 25.87 12.49 8.96
C ASP A 10 27.13 12.87 9.78
N GLY A 11 28.28 12.99 9.11
CA GLY A 11 29.57 13.35 9.70
C GLY A 11 30.36 12.20 10.32
N ASN A 12 29.91 10.97 10.15
CA ASN A 12 30.59 9.76 10.60
C ASN A 12 30.94 8.85 9.42
N PRO A 13 31.97 9.17 8.62
CA PRO A 13 32.26 8.48 7.37
C PRO A 13 32.31 6.95 7.51
N CYS A 14 31.65 6.25 6.61
CA CYS A 14 31.60 4.79 6.61
C CYS A 14 31.56 4.21 5.19
N SER A 15 31.71 2.90 5.06
CA SER A 15 31.51 2.18 3.80
C SER A 15 30.02 1.94 3.51
N HIS A 16 29.70 1.66 2.25
CA HIS A 16 28.35 1.28 1.83
C HIS A 16 27.86 0.02 2.56
N ARG A 17 28.74 -0.91 2.86
CA ARG A 17 28.41 -2.10 3.65
C ARG A 17 27.70 -1.76 4.97
N LYS A 18 28.12 -0.70 5.66
CA LYS A 18 27.46 -0.19 6.87
C LYS A 18 26.19 0.59 6.54
N ALA A 19 26.21 1.42 5.50
CA ALA A 19 25.11 2.32 5.14
C ALA A 19 24.00 1.65 4.30
N HIS A 20 24.21 0.44 3.79
CA HIS A 20 23.36 -0.22 2.79
C HIS A 20 21.88 -0.16 3.12
N ASN A 21 21.50 -0.62 4.32
CA ASN A 21 20.08 -0.72 4.69
C ASN A 21 19.37 0.63 4.83
N ILE A 22 20.10 1.68 5.19
CA ILE A 22 19.53 3.01 5.37
C ILE A 22 19.72 3.94 4.16
N TYR A 23 20.43 3.49 3.12
CA TYR A 23 20.72 4.30 1.96
C TYR A 23 19.44 4.83 1.28
N GLY A 24 18.48 3.96 0.98
CA GLY A 24 17.19 4.35 0.42
C GLY A 24 16.39 5.28 1.34
N MET A 25 16.42 5.03 2.65
CA MET A 25 15.80 5.92 3.63
C MET A 25 16.43 7.32 3.61
N GLN A 26 17.74 7.44 3.50
CA GLN A 26 18.42 8.74 3.45
C GLN A 26 18.14 9.48 2.15
N MET A 27 18.04 8.79 1.03
CA MET A 27 17.56 9.39 -0.23
C MET A 27 16.15 9.96 -0.08
N ALA A 28 15.24 9.17 0.49
CA ALA A 28 13.86 9.59 0.75
C ALA A 28 13.79 10.78 1.71
N ARG A 29 14.59 10.77 2.79
CA ARG A 29 14.74 11.89 3.73
C ARG A 29 15.19 13.17 3.02
N ALA A 30 16.24 13.09 2.22
CA ALA A 30 16.77 14.24 1.48
C ALA A 30 15.71 14.82 0.50
N THR A 31 15.00 13.95 -0.22
CA THR A 31 13.92 14.34 -1.13
C THR A 31 12.78 15.01 -0.37
N TYR A 32 12.33 14.42 0.73
CA TYR A 32 11.26 14.97 1.57
C TYR A 32 11.63 16.35 2.13
N GLN A 33 12.83 16.48 2.67
CA GLN A 33 13.33 17.74 3.23
C GLN A 33 13.48 18.82 2.15
N GLY A 34 13.98 18.45 0.97
CA GLY A 34 14.08 19.34 -0.18
C GLY A 34 12.71 19.86 -0.62
N LEU A 35 11.73 18.96 -0.79
CA LEU A 35 10.36 19.34 -1.13
C LEU A 35 9.73 20.25 -0.06
N LYS A 36 9.92 19.92 1.22
CA LYS A 36 9.41 20.75 2.33
C LYS A 36 9.99 22.16 2.31
N ARG A 37 11.26 22.30 1.94
CA ARG A 37 11.95 23.58 1.88
C ARG A 37 11.57 24.41 0.64
N PHE A 38 11.50 23.77 -0.53
CA PHE A 38 11.41 24.49 -1.81
C PHE A 38 10.02 24.51 -2.42
N ALA A 39 9.10 23.63 -1.99
CA ALA A 39 7.73 23.59 -2.49
C ALA A 39 6.68 24.15 -1.51
N TYR A 40 7.12 24.79 -0.43
CA TYR A 40 6.22 25.42 0.55
C TYR A 40 5.23 26.38 -0.14
N PRO A 41 3.94 26.38 0.21
CA PRO A 41 3.29 25.68 1.34
C PRO A 41 2.74 24.27 1.02
N LYS A 42 3.09 23.68 -0.12
CA LYS A 42 2.62 22.34 -0.49
C LYS A 42 3.22 21.28 0.43
N ARG A 43 2.41 20.29 0.79
CA ARG A 43 2.89 19.13 1.56
C ARG A 43 3.74 18.23 0.66
N PRO A 44 4.92 17.79 1.11
CA PRO A 44 5.70 16.81 0.39
C PRO A 44 4.95 15.48 0.26
N PHE A 45 5.02 14.89 -0.92
CA PHE A 45 4.63 13.51 -1.14
C PHE A 45 5.80 12.79 -1.80
N VAL A 46 6.29 11.75 -1.15
CA VAL A 46 7.39 10.92 -1.64
C VAL A 46 6.95 9.48 -1.54
N ILE A 47 7.26 8.70 -2.55
CA ILE A 47 7.09 7.24 -2.56
C ILE A 47 8.45 6.59 -2.78
N THR A 48 8.73 5.51 -2.08
CA THR A 48 9.97 4.74 -2.21
C THR A 48 9.70 3.25 -2.18
N ARG A 49 10.47 2.50 -2.98
CA ARG A 49 10.52 1.03 -2.90
C ARG A 49 11.49 0.56 -1.83
N ALA A 50 12.65 1.24 -1.74
CA ALA A 50 13.68 0.91 -0.76
C ALA A 50 13.36 1.54 0.60
N ALA A 51 13.00 0.70 1.56
CA ALA A 51 12.60 1.13 2.90
C ALA A 51 13.37 0.37 3.98
N TYR A 52 13.53 1.01 5.12
CA TYR A 52 14.05 0.46 6.35
C TYR A 52 13.34 1.13 7.53
N SER A 53 13.45 0.59 8.74
CA SER A 53 12.85 1.20 9.94
C SER A 53 13.13 2.70 10.02
N GLY A 54 12.07 3.50 10.11
CA GLY A 54 12.16 4.96 10.14
C GLY A 54 11.85 5.65 8.80
N THR A 55 11.81 4.92 7.68
CA THR A 55 11.48 5.48 6.35
C THR A 55 10.05 6.03 6.31
N GLN A 56 9.11 5.43 7.05
CA GLN A 56 7.71 5.86 7.14
C GLN A 56 7.53 7.32 7.56
N ARG A 57 8.54 7.94 8.15
CA ARG A 57 8.53 9.37 8.51
C ARG A 57 8.59 10.30 7.30
N TYR A 58 9.04 9.79 6.17
CA TYR A 58 9.36 10.59 4.99
C TYR A 58 8.55 10.20 3.76
N THR A 59 8.07 8.96 3.70
CA THR A 59 7.49 8.43 2.46
C THR A 59 6.31 7.49 2.72
N SER A 60 5.48 7.33 1.67
CA SER A 60 4.72 6.11 1.45
C SER A 60 5.60 5.06 0.76
N THR A 61 5.12 3.82 0.72
CA THR A 61 5.76 2.71 0.02
C THR A 61 4.73 1.84 -0.67
N TRP A 62 5.18 0.93 -1.54
CA TRP A 62 4.28 -0.05 -2.17
C TRP A 62 4.92 -1.43 -2.22
N THR A 63 4.16 -2.43 -2.60
CA THR A 63 4.58 -3.83 -2.56
C THR A 63 5.50 -4.25 -3.71
N GLY A 64 5.89 -3.33 -4.59
CA GLY A 64 6.74 -3.60 -5.74
C GLY A 64 5.96 -4.11 -6.95
N ASP A 65 6.64 -4.90 -7.79
CA ASP A 65 6.18 -5.29 -9.12
C ASP A 65 5.28 -6.54 -9.05
N ASN A 66 4.06 -6.38 -8.58
CA ASN A 66 3.09 -7.46 -8.58
C ASN A 66 2.75 -7.91 -10.01
N VAL A 67 2.55 -9.20 -10.23
CA VAL A 67 2.05 -9.76 -11.49
C VAL A 67 0.52 -9.77 -11.47
N ALA A 68 -0.12 -9.62 -12.61
CA ALA A 68 -1.58 -9.60 -12.77
C ALA A 68 -2.21 -10.99 -12.58
N THR A 69 -2.12 -11.55 -11.36
CA THR A 69 -2.66 -12.87 -10.99
C THR A 69 -3.49 -12.80 -9.70
N TRP A 70 -4.37 -13.76 -9.52
CA TRP A 70 -5.17 -13.92 -8.30
C TRP A 70 -4.29 -14.15 -7.07
N GLU A 71 -3.19 -14.87 -7.23
CA GLU A 71 -2.21 -15.08 -6.18
C GLU A 71 -1.59 -13.75 -5.72
N HIS A 72 -1.19 -12.90 -6.66
CA HIS A 72 -0.60 -11.59 -6.33
C HIS A 72 -1.62 -10.60 -5.78
N LEU A 73 -2.89 -10.68 -6.17
CA LEU A 73 -3.98 -9.96 -5.50
C LEU A 73 -4.02 -10.33 -4.01
N TRP A 74 -3.93 -11.64 -3.71
CA TRP A 74 -3.96 -12.14 -2.34
C TRP A 74 -2.71 -11.76 -1.55
N ILE A 75 -1.55 -11.89 -2.16
CA ILE A 75 -0.27 -11.45 -1.58
C ILE A 75 -0.33 -9.95 -1.25
N ALA A 76 -0.88 -9.12 -2.13
CA ALA A 76 -1.04 -7.68 -1.89
C ALA A 76 -1.86 -7.38 -0.63
N ASN A 77 -2.96 -8.12 -0.41
CA ASN A 77 -3.75 -8.01 0.82
C ASN A 77 -2.94 -8.35 2.07
N ILE A 78 -2.21 -9.46 2.06
CA ILE A 78 -1.39 -9.91 3.20
C ILE A 78 -0.23 -8.92 3.46
N GLN A 79 0.44 -8.49 2.40
CA GLN A 79 1.57 -7.56 2.53
C GLN A 79 1.14 -6.22 3.10
N ALA A 80 -0.01 -5.66 2.66
CA ALA A 80 -0.52 -4.40 3.20
C ALA A 80 -0.76 -4.47 4.71
N GLN A 81 -1.32 -5.57 5.21
CA GLN A 81 -1.52 -5.81 6.64
C GLN A 81 -0.18 -5.92 7.39
N ARG A 82 0.78 -6.69 6.86
CA ARG A 82 2.11 -6.87 7.48
C ARG A 82 2.94 -5.59 7.48
N MET A 83 2.87 -4.81 6.41
CA MET A 83 3.52 -3.50 6.34
C MET A 83 2.91 -2.54 7.37
N ALA A 84 1.61 -2.51 7.52
CA ALA A 84 0.93 -1.71 8.53
C ALA A 84 1.39 -2.07 9.95
N MET A 85 1.51 -3.37 10.26
CA MET A 85 2.05 -3.88 11.53
C MET A 85 3.53 -3.53 11.76
N SER A 86 4.27 -3.31 10.68
CA SER A 86 5.68 -2.90 10.73
C SER A 86 5.87 -1.38 10.76
N GLY A 87 4.80 -0.60 10.94
CA GLY A 87 4.82 0.86 10.98
C GLY A 87 4.75 1.53 9.60
N PHE A 88 4.64 0.76 8.51
CA PHE A 88 4.49 1.28 7.14
C PHE A 88 3.03 1.27 6.72
N SER A 89 2.18 1.96 7.46
CA SER A 89 0.75 1.90 7.22
C SER A 89 0.30 2.65 5.96
N PHE A 90 1.08 3.64 5.49
CA PHE A 90 0.83 4.29 4.21
C PHE A 90 1.42 3.47 3.05
N ALA A 91 0.78 2.35 2.78
CA ALA A 91 1.22 1.39 1.77
C ALA A 91 0.04 0.89 0.92
N GLY A 92 0.35 0.25 -0.19
CA GLY A 92 -0.58 -0.40 -1.10
C GLY A 92 0.15 -1.17 -2.18
N SER A 93 -0.59 -1.78 -3.10
CA SER A 93 -0.05 -2.47 -4.27
C SER A 93 -0.32 -1.68 -5.54
N ASP A 94 0.37 -2.04 -6.61
CA ASP A 94 -0.03 -1.64 -7.96
C ASP A 94 -1.30 -2.41 -8.34
N ILE A 95 -2.42 -1.69 -8.37
CA ILE A 95 -3.75 -2.27 -8.60
C ILE A 95 -3.82 -2.79 -10.04
N GLY A 96 -4.24 -4.03 -10.19
CA GLY A 96 -4.30 -4.71 -11.48
C GLY A 96 -3.03 -5.48 -11.84
N GLY A 97 -1.94 -5.27 -11.07
CA GLY A 97 -0.61 -5.81 -11.34
C GLY A 97 0.26 -4.85 -12.14
N PHE A 98 1.55 -4.82 -11.81
CA PHE A 98 2.55 -4.06 -12.54
C PHE A 98 2.97 -4.77 -13.83
N ALA A 99 3.18 -6.08 -13.74
CA ALA A 99 3.50 -6.95 -14.86
C ALA A 99 2.26 -7.71 -15.34
N GLU A 100 2.20 -7.98 -16.63
CA GLU A 100 1.09 -8.66 -17.31
C GLU A 100 -0.23 -7.86 -17.33
N GLN A 101 -1.20 -8.35 -18.08
CA GLN A 101 -2.51 -7.72 -18.24
C GLN A 101 -3.56 -8.45 -17.42
N PRO A 102 -4.24 -7.78 -16.48
CA PRO A 102 -5.31 -8.40 -15.74
C PRO A 102 -6.53 -8.64 -16.62
N GLN A 103 -7.21 -9.77 -16.40
CA GLN A 103 -8.57 -9.94 -16.89
C GLN A 103 -9.54 -9.02 -16.14
N GLY A 104 -10.68 -8.69 -16.75
CA GLY A 104 -11.62 -7.73 -16.20
C GLY A 104 -12.08 -8.04 -14.78
N GLU A 105 -12.41 -9.31 -14.46
CA GLU A 105 -12.82 -9.69 -13.10
C GLU A 105 -11.68 -9.48 -12.09
N LEU A 106 -10.46 -9.92 -12.42
CA LEU A 106 -9.30 -9.74 -11.54
C LEU A 106 -9.05 -8.24 -11.28
N TYR A 107 -9.12 -7.42 -12.33
CA TYR A 107 -8.96 -5.97 -12.20
C TYR A 107 -10.03 -5.36 -11.28
N ALA A 108 -11.31 -5.71 -11.49
CA ALA A 108 -12.40 -5.25 -10.63
C ALA A 108 -12.20 -5.66 -9.16
N ARG A 109 -11.78 -6.92 -8.88
CA ARG A 109 -11.50 -7.38 -7.51
C ARG A 109 -10.30 -6.67 -6.90
N TRP A 110 -9.29 -6.36 -7.71
CA TRP A 110 -8.13 -5.61 -7.21
C TRP A 110 -8.48 -4.15 -6.90
N ILE A 111 -9.33 -3.51 -7.69
CA ILE A 111 -9.90 -2.20 -7.36
C ILE A 111 -10.71 -2.27 -6.06
N GLN A 112 -11.56 -3.30 -5.90
CA GLN A 112 -12.36 -3.50 -4.69
C GLN A 112 -11.51 -3.61 -3.42
N LEU A 113 -10.37 -4.27 -3.48
CA LEU A 113 -9.38 -4.31 -2.40
C LEU A 113 -8.62 -2.98 -2.29
N GLY A 114 -8.07 -2.50 -3.40
CA GLY A 114 -7.14 -1.37 -3.44
C GLY A 114 -7.73 -0.05 -2.97
N VAL A 115 -9.05 0.15 -3.09
CA VAL A 115 -9.72 1.36 -2.56
C VAL A 115 -9.69 1.43 -1.03
N PHE A 116 -9.44 0.33 -0.36
CA PHE A 116 -9.22 0.27 1.08
C PHE A 116 -7.74 0.24 1.46
N HIS A 117 -6.82 0.20 0.50
CA HIS A 117 -5.42 0.44 0.80
C HIS A 117 -5.17 1.94 0.97
N PRO A 118 -4.38 2.37 1.97
CA PRO A 118 -4.04 3.79 2.17
C PRO A 118 -3.38 4.39 0.94
N PHE A 119 -2.39 3.72 0.33
CA PHE A 119 -1.86 4.06 -0.98
C PHE A 119 -2.65 3.31 -2.06
N CYS A 120 -3.39 4.04 -2.88
CA CYS A 120 -4.30 3.51 -3.90
C CYS A 120 -3.90 4.04 -5.27
N ARG A 121 -3.35 3.19 -6.13
CA ARG A 121 -2.83 3.55 -7.44
C ARG A 121 -2.98 2.38 -8.42
N VAL A 122 -3.45 2.66 -9.64
CA VAL A 122 -3.24 1.79 -10.79
C VAL A 122 -1.88 2.13 -11.39
N HIS A 123 -1.04 1.14 -11.64
CA HIS A 123 0.29 1.33 -12.22
C HIS A 123 0.76 0.04 -12.89
N SER A 124 1.28 0.15 -14.11
CA SER A 124 1.81 -0.98 -14.89
C SER A 124 3.14 -0.62 -15.56
N SER A 125 3.86 -1.63 -16.04
CA SER A 125 5.10 -1.44 -16.81
C SER A 125 4.88 -0.72 -18.13
N GLY A 126 3.63 -0.72 -18.65
CA GLY A 126 3.29 -0.15 -19.96
C GLY A 126 3.53 -1.10 -21.15
N ASP A 127 4.08 -2.29 -20.89
CA ASP A 127 4.39 -3.29 -21.94
C ASP A 127 3.21 -4.23 -22.23
N HIS A 128 2.16 -4.09 -21.44
CA HIS A 128 0.95 -4.93 -21.50
C HIS A 128 -0.26 -4.00 -21.54
N GLY A 129 -1.21 -4.18 -22.32
CA GLY A 129 -2.42 -3.39 -22.54
C GLY A 129 -2.80 -2.33 -21.49
N ASP A 130 -3.80 -1.56 -21.77
CA ASP A 130 -4.25 -0.44 -20.93
C ASP A 130 -4.99 -0.92 -19.68
N GLN A 131 -4.80 -0.24 -18.56
CA GLN A 131 -5.45 -0.55 -17.27
C GLN A 131 -6.37 0.59 -16.77
N GLU A 132 -6.70 1.55 -17.60
CA GLU A 132 -7.69 2.56 -17.26
C GLU A 132 -9.08 1.91 -17.09
N PRO A 133 -9.95 2.45 -16.25
CA PRO A 133 -11.29 1.88 -16.01
C PRO A 133 -12.11 1.59 -17.28
N TRP A 134 -11.95 2.41 -18.28
CA TRP A 134 -12.67 2.31 -19.56
C TRP A 134 -12.03 1.37 -20.59
N SER A 135 -10.86 0.79 -20.28
CA SER A 135 -10.18 -0.20 -21.14
C SER A 135 -10.80 -1.60 -21.06
N PHE A 136 -11.73 -1.79 -20.13
CA PHE A 136 -12.47 -3.03 -19.93
C PHE A 136 -13.92 -2.88 -20.42
N ASP A 137 -14.65 -4.00 -20.45
CA ASP A 137 -16.05 -3.97 -20.80
C ASP A 137 -16.88 -3.09 -19.82
N ARG A 138 -18.10 -2.74 -20.25
CA ARG A 138 -18.95 -1.84 -19.48
C ARG A 138 -19.30 -2.37 -18.09
N SER A 139 -19.47 -3.67 -17.93
CA SER A 139 -19.83 -4.27 -16.65
C SER A 139 -18.71 -4.09 -15.61
N ILE A 140 -17.46 -4.26 -16.05
CA ILE A 140 -16.26 -4.02 -15.23
C ILE A 140 -16.10 -2.53 -14.94
N THR A 141 -16.23 -1.69 -15.96
CA THR A 141 -16.16 -0.22 -15.81
C THR A 141 -17.16 0.31 -14.78
N ASP A 142 -18.40 -0.17 -14.78
CA ASP A 142 -19.44 0.25 -13.84
C ASP A 142 -19.09 -0.17 -12.39
N VAL A 143 -18.54 -1.37 -12.19
CA VAL A 143 -18.05 -1.81 -10.87
C VAL A 143 -16.87 -0.94 -10.40
N VAL A 144 -15.89 -0.73 -11.26
CA VAL A 144 -14.70 0.08 -10.95
C VAL A 144 -15.09 1.50 -10.58
N LYS A 145 -15.96 2.15 -11.37
CA LYS A 145 -16.50 3.48 -11.08
C LYS A 145 -17.12 3.55 -9.68
N LYS A 146 -18.01 2.60 -9.36
CA LYS A 146 -18.67 2.53 -8.05
C LYS A 146 -17.66 2.50 -6.89
N PHE A 147 -16.60 1.72 -7.01
CA PHE A 147 -15.59 1.59 -5.95
C PHE A 147 -14.66 2.80 -5.88
N ILE A 148 -14.34 3.45 -7.00
CA ILE A 148 -13.63 4.73 -6.99
C ILE A 148 -14.48 5.81 -6.30
N GLU A 149 -15.78 5.92 -6.60
CA GLU A 149 -16.70 6.82 -5.92
C GLU A 149 -16.78 6.54 -4.42
N LEU A 150 -16.81 5.27 -4.03
CA LEU A 150 -16.74 4.88 -2.61
C LEU A 150 -15.42 5.37 -1.97
N ARG A 151 -14.28 5.22 -2.65
CA ARG A 151 -13.00 5.74 -2.18
C ARG A 151 -13.06 7.23 -1.89
N TYR A 152 -13.61 8.01 -2.81
CA TYR A 152 -13.75 9.45 -2.62
C TYR A 152 -14.68 9.80 -1.44
N THR A 153 -15.74 9.06 -1.26
CA THR A 153 -16.64 9.21 -0.10
C THR A 153 -15.93 8.92 1.23
N LEU A 154 -14.98 7.96 1.23
CA LEU A 154 -14.23 7.56 2.41
C LEU A 154 -12.98 8.43 2.68
N LEU A 155 -12.61 9.37 1.80
CA LEU A 155 -11.40 10.19 2.00
C LEU A 155 -11.39 10.96 3.34
N PRO A 156 -12.48 11.60 3.80
CA PRO A 156 -12.49 12.26 5.11
C PRO A 156 -12.24 11.30 6.27
N TYR A 157 -12.82 10.09 6.18
CA TYR A 157 -12.60 9.03 7.16
C TYR A 157 -11.14 8.55 7.17
N LEU A 158 -10.58 8.30 5.99
CA LEU A 158 -9.16 7.94 5.83
C LEU A 158 -8.25 9.05 6.35
N TYR A 159 -8.56 10.30 6.09
CA TYR A 159 -7.78 11.44 6.57
C TYR A 159 -7.74 11.50 8.10
N THR A 160 -8.86 11.23 8.76
CA THR A 160 -8.94 11.12 10.23
C THR A 160 -8.12 9.94 10.73
N ALA A 161 -8.16 8.79 10.07
CA ALA A 161 -7.33 7.64 10.40
C ALA A 161 -5.83 7.94 10.23
N PHE A 162 -5.45 8.72 9.20
CA PHE A 162 -4.09 9.20 9.03
C PHE A 162 -3.61 10.09 10.18
N TRP A 163 -4.49 10.95 10.70
CA TRP A 163 -4.15 11.77 11.86
C TRP A 163 -3.82 10.88 13.07
N LYS A 164 -4.63 9.89 13.37
CA LYS A 164 -4.35 8.91 14.43
C LYS A 164 -3.06 8.12 14.19
N TYR A 165 -2.80 7.74 12.95
CA TYR A 165 -1.55 7.07 12.60
C TYR A 165 -0.32 7.93 12.90
N ILE A 166 -0.38 9.23 12.62
CA ILE A 166 0.73 10.17 12.87
C ILE A 166 0.89 10.46 14.35
N ASP A 167 -0.20 10.64 15.09
CA ASP A 167 -0.21 11.07 16.48
C ASP A 167 -0.02 9.90 17.47
N GLU A 168 -0.71 8.80 17.21
CA GLU A 168 -0.79 7.65 18.13
C GLU A 168 -0.01 6.43 17.64
N GLY A 169 0.45 6.41 16.37
CA GLY A 169 1.03 5.23 15.73
C GLY A 169 0.02 4.16 15.34
N THR A 170 -1.29 4.44 15.44
CA THR A 170 -2.36 3.49 15.14
C THR A 170 -2.38 3.14 13.65
N PRO A 171 -2.24 1.87 13.23
CA PRO A 171 -2.23 1.50 11.82
C PRO A 171 -3.54 1.82 11.10
N LEU A 172 -3.45 2.21 9.82
CA LEU A 172 -4.60 2.48 8.95
C LEU A 172 -5.33 1.21 8.52
N ILE A 173 -4.57 0.12 8.40
CA ILE A 173 -5.07 -1.25 8.17
C ILE A 173 -4.65 -2.08 9.37
N LYS A 174 -5.60 -2.76 9.99
CA LYS A 174 -5.37 -3.57 11.18
C LYS A 174 -5.77 -5.02 10.90
N PRO A 175 -4.84 -5.98 10.96
CA PRO A 175 -5.22 -7.39 11.06
C PRO A 175 -6.19 -7.61 12.23
N LEU A 176 -7.09 -8.57 12.13
CA LEU A 176 -8.12 -8.80 13.16
C LEU A 176 -7.54 -9.05 14.54
N VAL A 177 -6.35 -9.63 14.64
CA VAL A 177 -5.65 -9.85 15.91
C VAL A 177 -5.37 -8.55 16.69
N LEU A 178 -5.25 -7.40 16.02
CA LEU A 178 -5.14 -6.11 16.71
C LEU A 178 -6.48 -5.59 17.24
N PHE A 179 -7.58 -6.10 16.71
CA PHE A 179 -8.91 -5.73 17.13
C PHE A 179 -9.36 -6.56 18.35
N ASP A 180 -9.10 -7.87 18.31
CA ASP A 180 -9.40 -8.78 19.40
C ASP A 180 -8.28 -9.83 19.54
N GLN A 181 -7.43 -9.65 20.54
CA GLN A 181 -6.29 -10.53 20.84
C GLN A 181 -6.70 -11.77 21.65
N GLU A 182 -7.83 -11.72 22.34
CA GLU A 182 -8.32 -12.82 23.17
C GLU A 182 -8.98 -13.91 22.32
N ASP A 183 -9.47 -13.56 21.15
CA ASP A 183 -10.02 -14.52 20.20
C ASP A 183 -8.93 -15.19 19.37
N HIS A 184 -8.61 -16.44 19.69
CA HIS A 184 -7.59 -17.20 18.98
C HIS A 184 -7.83 -17.37 17.47
N GLN A 185 -9.07 -17.23 16.99
CA GLN A 185 -9.38 -17.31 15.57
C GLN A 185 -8.85 -16.10 14.79
N THR A 186 -8.66 -14.95 15.44
CA THR A 186 -8.10 -13.75 14.80
C THR A 186 -6.59 -13.85 14.55
N HIS A 187 -5.86 -14.68 15.30
CA HIS A 187 -4.40 -14.73 15.29
C HIS A 187 -3.79 -15.10 13.93
N TYR A 188 -4.47 -15.94 13.17
CA TYR A 188 -3.98 -16.43 11.88
C TYR A 188 -4.79 -15.93 10.69
N ARG A 189 -5.78 -15.06 10.94
CA ARG A 189 -6.59 -14.49 9.85
C ARG A 189 -5.81 -13.44 9.08
N THR A 190 -5.71 -13.67 7.78
CA THR A 190 -5.11 -12.73 6.82
C THR A 190 -6.09 -12.34 5.72
N ASP A 191 -7.28 -12.92 5.76
CA ASP A 191 -8.33 -12.81 4.74
C ASP A 191 -9.30 -11.64 4.99
N GLU A 192 -9.17 -10.97 6.12
CA GLU A 192 -9.98 -9.84 6.55
C GLU A 192 -9.12 -8.83 7.31
N PHE A 193 -9.51 -7.58 7.30
CA PHE A 193 -8.83 -6.53 8.08
C PHE A 193 -9.78 -5.40 8.43
N ILE A 194 -9.44 -4.64 9.47
CA ILE A 194 -10.14 -3.41 9.82
C ILE A 194 -9.45 -2.24 9.11
N TYR A 195 -10.21 -1.48 8.34
CA TYR A 195 -9.80 -0.22 7.73
C TYR A 195 -10.19 0.95 8.65
N GLY A 196 -9.18 1.67 9.11
CA GLY A 196 -9.35 2.63 10.19
C GLY A 196 -9.80 1.94 11.50
N ASP A 197 -10.93 2.38 12.08
CA ASP A 197 -11.43 1.85 13.35
C ASP A 197 -12.78 1.14 13.23
N LYS A 198 -13.48 1.26 12.09
CA LYS A 198 -14.92 0.95 12.02
C LYS A 198 -15.33 0.09 10.83
N ILE A 199 -14.49 -0.12 9.86
CA ILE A 199 -14.88 -0.81 8.62
C ILE A 199 -14.12 -2.14 8.54
N LEU A 200 -14.87 -3.26 8.60
CA LEU A 200 -14.35 -4.58 8.28
C LEU A 200 -14.32 -4.75 6.75
N VAL A 201 -13.17 -5.10 6.23
CA VAL A 201 -12.95 -5.37 4.80
C VAL A 201 -12.68 -6.85 4.59
N CYS A 202 -13.50 -7.48 3.75
CA CYS A 202 -13.44 -8.90 3.45
C CYS A 202 -13.24 -9.09 1.94
N PRO A 203 -11.99 -9.02 1.44
CA PRO A 203 -11.72 -9.12 0.00
C PRO A 203 -12.12 -10.48 -0.57
N ILE A 204 -12.51 -10.49 -1.85
CA ILE A 204 -12.72 -11.71 -2.63
C ILE A 204 -11.46 -11.92 -3.49
N ASN A 205 -10.87 -13.08 -3.35
CA ASN A 205 -9.59 -13.44 -3.99
C ASN A 205 -9.68 -14.67 -4.90
N GLU A 206 -10.90 -15.14 -5.20
CA GLU A 206 -11.13 -16.28 -6.05
C GLU A 206 -11.94 -15.89 -7.27
N PRO A 207 -11.62 -16.41 -8.47
CA PRO A 207 -12.36 -16.13 -9.69
C PRO A 207 -13.80 -16.69 -9.58
N ASN A 208 -14.75 -15.99 -10.19
CA ASN A 208 -16.16 -16.36 -10.25
C ASN A 208 -16.86 -16.49 -8.87
N ALA A 209 -16.23 -16.06 -7.80
CA ALA A 209 -16.83 -16.11 -6.47
C ALA A 209 -17.98 -15.11 -6.35
N LYS A 210 -19.15 -15.59 -5.93
CA LYS A 210 -20.37 -14.76 -5.72
C LYS A 210 -20.44 -14.17 -4.31
N GLY A 211 -19.56 -14.59 -3.42
CA GLY A 211 -19.47 -14.15 -2.04
C GLY A 211 -18.53 -15.00 -1.22
N ARG A 212 -18.33 -14.65 0.03
CA ARG A 212 -17.56 -15.42 1.00
C ARG A 212 -18.18 -15.30 2.39
N ARG A 213 -17.80 -16.18 3.29
CA ARG A 213 -18.11 -16.03 4.72
C ARG A 213 -17.18 -14.98 5.32
N MET A 214 -17.74 -14.16 6.19
CA MET A 214 -17.01 -13.24 7.07
C MET A 214 -16.88 -13.87 8.45
N TYR A 215 -15.87 -13.43 9.16
CA TYR A 215 -15.68 -13.77 10.57
C TYR A 215 -16.17 -12.64 11.46
#